data_d0b983b5e8f2c4bf9200fe8efaf4324d
#
_entry.id   d0b983b5e8f2c4bf9200fe8efaf4324d
#
_cell.length_a   1.000
_cell.length_b   1.000
_cell.length_c   1.000
_cell.angle_alpha   90.00
_cell.angle_beta   90.00
_cell.angle_gamma   90.00
#
_symmetry.space_group_name_H-M   'P 1'
#
loop_
_entity.id
_entity.type
_entity.pdbx_description
1 polymer ?
#
loop_
_entity_poly.entity_id
_entity_poly.type
_entity_poly.pdbx_seq_one_letter_code
_entity_poly.pdbx_strand_id
1 'polypeptide(L)'
;MMQLAPITLTGVAVRLEPLSLDHHAALCEVGLDPVLWRWTSVRISTPEEMRRYIEDALRLREAGTALPFATIDQTSGRVVGSTRYANIDRDNRKLEIGWTLVAPAWQRTRINTEAKYLMLRYAFETLGSIRVELKTDALNQTSRRAIARIGAREEGTLRYHMICGDGRYRDTVYYSVIAPEWPRVKAALEAKLAGIGAGDEGEPGSGPG
;
A
#
# COMPACT_ATOMS: atom_id res chain seq x y z
N MET A 1 -21.82 2.23 11.52
CA MET A 1 -20.71 3.15 11.87
C MET A 1 -19.40 2.42 11.56
N MET A 2 -18.45 3.07 10.89
CA MET A 2 -17.15 2.47 10.51
C MET A 2 -16.35 2.15 11.78
N GLN A 3 -16.26 0.87 12.15
CA GLN A 3 -15.50 0.42 13.32
C GLN A 3 -14.10 0.00 12.87
N LEU A 4 -13.09 0.71 13.35
CA LEU A 4 -11.70 0.48 13.06
C LEU A 4 -11.02 -0.13 14.29
N ALA A 5 -10.52 -1.34 14.13
CA ALA A 5 -9.69 -2.04 15.10
C ALA A 5 -8.47 -2.65 14.40
N PRO A 6 -7.36 -2.85 15.11
CA PRO A 6 -6.25 -3.62 14.57
C PRO A 6 -6.73 -4.98 14.07
N ILE A 7 -6.38 -5.30 12.83
CA ILE A 7 -6.79 -6.56 12.16
C ILE A 7 -5.67 -7.07 11.28
N THR A 8 -5.58 -8.38 11.13
CA THR A 8 -4.73 -9.03 10.15
C THR A 8 -5.54 -9.37 8.90
N LEU A 9 -5.06 -8.94 7.74
CA LEU A 9 -5.65 -9.28 6.44
C LEU A 9 -4.74 -10.30 5.75
N THR A 10 -5.28 -11.49 5.48
CA THR A 10 -4.50 -12.61 4.96
C THR A 10 -4.95 -12.96 3.53
N GLY A 11 -3.99 -12.97 2.61
CA GLY A 11 -4.11 -13.45 1.24
C GLY A 11 -3.31 -14.74 1.02
N VAL A 12 -3.02 -15.05 -0.23
CA VAL A 12 -2.19 -16.20 -0.63
C VAL A 12 -0.70 -15.86 -0.55
N ALA A 13 -0.31 -14.71 -1.11
CA ALA A 13 1.09 -14.28 -1.17
C ALA A 13 1.45 -13.26 -0.09
N VAL A 14 0.47 -12.54 0.44
CA VAL A 14 0.71 -11.46 1.39
C VAL A 14 -0.18 -11.56 2.63
N ARG A 15 0.40 -11.23 3.77
CA ARG A 15 -0.32 -10.96 5.02
C ARG A 15 -0.02 -9.52 5.46
N LEU A 16 -1.05 -8.77 5.80
CA LEU A 16 -0.96 -7.44 6.37
C LEU A 16 -1.26 -7.55 7.87
N GLU A 17 -0.24 -7.37 8.69
CA GLU A 17 -0.35 -7.41 10.15
C GLU A 17 -0.42 -5.99 10.73
N PRO A 18 -1.11 -5.77 11.86
CA PRO A 18 -1.04 -4.50 12.56
C PRO A 18 0.42 -4.10 12.82
N LEU A 19 0.81 -2.92 12.35
CA LEU A 19 2.17 -2.42 12.56
C LEU A 19 2.44 -2.25 14.05
N SER A 20 3.63 -2.70 14.48
CA SER A 20 4.17 -2.51 15.83
C SER A 20 5.67 -2.17 15.78
N LEU A 21 6.24 -1.82 16.92
CA LEU A 21 7.69 -1.61 17.05
C LEU A 21 8.50 -2.91 16.88
N ASP A 22 7.90 -4.08 17.03
CA ASP A 22 8.54 -5.37 16.77
C ASP A 22 8.97 -5.53 15.31
N HIS A 23 8.28 -4.84 14.39
CA HIS A 23 8.63 -4.82 12.96
C HIS A 23 9.82 -3.89 12.64
N HIS A 24 10.34 -3.12 13.62
CA HIS A 24 11.36 -2.11 13.39
C HIS A 24 12.64 -2.67 12.73
N ALA A 25 13.23 -3.71 13.30
CA ALA A 25 14.46 -4.30 12.77
C ALA A 25 14.29 -4.79 11.32
N ALA A 26 13.19 -5.53 11.05
CA ALA A 26 12.91 -6.05 9.73
C ALA A 26 12.58 -4.94 8.70
N LEU A 27 11.90 -3.86 9.13
CA LEU A 27 11.68 -2.69 8.27
C LEU A 27 12.96 -1.91 7.98
N CYS A 28 13.92 -1.89 8.90
CA CYS A 28 15.25 -1.32 8.62
C CYS A 28 15.99 -2.11 7.54
N GLU A 29 15.92 -3.44 7.54
CA GLU A 29 16.56 -4.27 6.50
C GLU A 29 16.08 -3.94 5.08
N VAL A 30 14.83 -3.54 4.91
CA VAL A 30 14.20 -3.39 3.60
C VAL A 30 13.82 -1.95 3.24
N GLY A 31 13.85 -1.04 4.18
CA GLY A 31 13.25 0.29 4.05
C GLY A 31 14.22 1.48 4.17
N LEU A 32 15.50 1.27 4.43
CA LEU A 32 16.47 2.37 4.59
C LEU A 32 17.07 2.88 3.27
N ASP A 33 16.76 2.25 2.12
CA ASP A 33 17.19 2.74 0.82
C ASP A 33 16.50 4.09 0.50
N PRO A 34 17.26 5.21 0.35
CA PRO A 34 16.68 6.52 0.06
C PRO A 34 15.84 6.59 -1.21
N VAL A 35 16.07 5.71 -2.18
CA VAL A 35 15.30 5.64 -3.44
C VAL A 35 13.82 5.36 -3.17
N LEU A 36 13.50 4.59 -2.13
CA LEU A 36 12.13 4.27 -1.74
C LEU A 36 11.33 5.50 -1.27
N TRP A 37 12.02 6.52 -0.77
CA TRP A 37 11.43 7.72 -0.19
C TRP A 37 11.45 8.93 -1.12
N ARG A 38 12.03 8.78 -2.32
CA ARG A 38 12.24 9.87 -3.29
C ARG A 38 10.95 10.67 -3.58
N TRP A 39 9.81 10.03 -3.61
CA TRP A 39 8.53 10.61 -4.01
C TRP A 39 7.61 10.91 -2.82
N THR A 40 8.13 10.85 -1.62
CA THR A 40 7.37 11.06 -0.37
C THR A 40 7.77 12.36 0.31
N SER A 41 6.96 12.78 1.28
CA SER A 41 7.25 13.95 2.12
C SER A 41 8.26 13.66 3.24
N VAL A 42 8.61 12.39 3.45
CA VAL A 42 9.58 11.97 4.46
C VAL A 42 10.77 11.33 3.78
N ARG A 43 11.93 11.40 4.45
CA ARG A 43 13.14 10.63 4.11
C ARG A 43 13.48 9.75 5.30
N ILE A 44 13.78 8.49 5.01
CA ILE A 44 14.18 7.52 6.03
C ILE A 44 15.41 6.82 5.51
N SER A 45 16.52 7.00 6.23
CA SER A 45 17.84 6.47 5.90
C SER A 45 18.57 5.88 7.10
N THR A 46 18.02 6.07 8.31
CA THR A 46 18.60 5.55 9.55
C THR A 46 17.57 4.74 10.36
N PRO A 47 18.01 3.83 11.22
CA PRO A 47 17.12 3.09 12.11
C PRO A 47 16.29 4.00 13.02
N GLU A 48 16.84 5.11 13.49
CA GLU A 48 16.15 6.09 14.34
C GLU A 48 15.02 6.79 13.59
N GLU A 49 15.22 7.09 12.31
CA GLU A 49 14.19 7.67 11.44
C GLU A 49 13.09 6.64 11.15
N MET A 50 13.46 5.36 10.95
CA MET A 50 12.49 4.28 10.79
C MET A 50 11.65 4.07 12.06
N ARG A 51 12.29 4.14 13.25
CA ARG A 51 11.57 4.08 14.51
C ARG A 51 10.54 5.19 14.62
N ARG A 52 10.95 6.45 14.37
CA ARG A 52 10.02 7.61 14.39
C ARG A 52 8.87 7.44 13.40
N TYR A 53 9.15 6.93 12.20
CA TYR A 53 8.12 6.65 11.20
C TYR A 53 7.06 5.65 11.70
N ILE A 54 7.48 4.61 12.41
CA ILE A 54 6.57 3.64 13.03
C ILE A 54 5.80 4.29 14.18
N GLU A 55 6.47 5.00 15.09
CA GLU A 55 5.85 5.69 16.22
C GLU A 55 4.80 6.70 15.76
N ASP A 56 5.08 7.47 14.70
CA ASP A 56 4.11 8.40 14.09
C ASP A 56 2.87 7.66 13.57
N ALA A 57 3.09 6.52 12.91
CA ALA A 57 1.98 5.70 12.44
C ALA A 57 1.12 5.14 13.59
N LEU A 58 1.76 4.74 14.69
CA LEU A 58 1.05 4.24 15.88
C LEU A 58 0.27 5.35 16.58
N ARG A 59 0.83 6.56 16.70
CA ARG A 59 0.10 7.73 17.22
C ARG A 59 -1.16 8.05 16.40
N LEU A 60 -1.07 8.00 15.07
CA LEU A 60 -2.23 8.21 14.20
C LEU A 60 -3.27 7.09 14.35
N ARG A 61 -2.85 5.86 14.65
CA ARG A 61 -3.76 4.76 14.98
C ARG A 61 -4.49 5.03 16.29
N GLU A 62 -3.78 5.45 17.33
CA GLU A 62 -4.36 5.80 18.62
C GLU A 62 -5.36 6.97 18.51
N ALA A 63 -5.06 7.95 17.66
CA ALA A 63 -5.97 9.03 17.32
C ALA A 63 -7.16 8.58 16.46
N GLY A 64 -7.19 7.32 16.00
CA GLY A 64 -8.27 6.78 15.18
C GLY A 64 -8.33 7.31 13.76
N THR A 65 -7.25 7.94 13.27
CA THR A 65 -7.15 8.55 11.93
C THR A 65 -6.36 7.69 10.93
N ALA A 66 -5.69 6.64 11.42
CA ALA A 66 -4.98 5.68 10.58
C ALA A 66 -5.09 4.24 11.13
N LEU A 67 -4.85 3.26 10.23
CA LEU A 67 -4.65 1.86 10.60
C LEU A 67 -3.45 1.33 9.80
N PRO A 68 -2.25 1.33 10.42
CA PRO A 68 -1.01 0.94 9.76
C PRO A 68 -0.80 -0.57 9.81
N PHE A 69 -0.16 -1.10 8.74
CA PHE A 69 0.19 -2.51 8.58
C PHE A 69 1.66 -2.69 8.23
N ALA A 70 2.28 -3.74 8.77
CA ALA A 70 3.44 -4.37 8.19
C ALA A 70 2.98 -5.30 7.06
N THR A 71 3.73 -5.32 5.97
CA THR A 71 3.47 -6.20 4.81
C THR A 71 4.41 -7.39 4.89
N ILE A 72 3.84 -8.59 5.00
CA ILE A 72 4.57 -9.84 5.16
C ILE A 72 4.43 -10.67 3.87
N ASP A 73 5.54 -11.09 3.29
CA ASP A 73 5.54 -12.10 2.24
C ASP A 73 5.24 -13.47 2.85
N GLN A 74 4.16 -14.11 2.46
CA GLN A 74 3.72 -15.38 3.02
C GLN A 74 4.66 -16.55 2.68
N THR A 75 5.39 -16.46 1.57
CA THR A 75 6.32 -17.51 1.14
C THR A 75 7.55 -17.55 2.04
N SER A 76 8.13 -16.41 2.34
CA SER A 76 9.38 -16.32 3.13
C SER A 76 9.14 -15.98 4.60
N GLY A 77 7.94 -15.56 4.99
CA GLY A 77 7.63 -15.04 6.32
C GLY A 77 8.27 -13.67 6.63
N ARG A 78 8.94 -13.04 5.65
CA ARG A 78 9.69 -11.80 5.86
C ARG A 78 8.80 -10.58 5.77
N VAL A 79 9.12 -9.56 6.56
CA VAL A 79 8.59 -8.21 6.37
C VAL A 79 9.20 -7.63 5.10
N VAL A 80 8.35 -7.19 4.18
CA VAL A 80 8.76 -6.70 2.85
C VAL A 80 8.33 -5.25 2.60
N GLY A 81 7.73 -4.63 3.60
CA GLY A 81 7.30 -3.25 3.54
C GLY A 81 6.24 -2.88 4.54
N SER A 82 5.55 -1.79 4.28
CA SER A 82 4.42 -1.31 5.09
C SER A 82 3.40 -0.60 4.21
N THR A 83 2.17 -0.49 4.72
CA THR A 83 1.10 0.31 4.11
C THR A 83 0.12 0.71 5.21
N ARG A 84 -0.81 1.62 4.93
CA ARG A 84 -1.83 1.98 5.93
C ARG A 84 -3.13 2.47 5.29
N TYR A 85 -4.21 2.33 6.03
CA TYR A 85 -5.32 3.25 5.90
C TYR A 85 -4.94 4.55 6.62
N ALA A 86 -5.26 5.67 6.02
CA ALA A 86 -5.02 6.99 6.55
C ALA A 86 -6.19 7.92 6.22
N ASN A 87 -6.18 9.12 6.78
CA ASN A 87 -7.21 10.12 6.52
C ASN A 87 -8.62 9.54 6.67
N ILE A 88 -8.79 8.73 7.72
CA ILE A 88 -10.03 8.02 7.98
C ILE A 88 -11.10 9.03 8.42
N ASP A 89 -12.11 9.19 7.59
CA ASP A 89 -13.26 10.05 7.82
C ASP A 89 -14.50 9.16 8.00
N ARG A 90 -14.90 8.96 9.26
CA ARG A 90 -15.99 8.05 9.62
C ARG A 90 -17.35 8.60 9.22
N ASP A 91 -17.52 9.91 9.30
CA ASP A 91 -18.79 10.57 9.00
C ASP A 91 -19.09 10.52 7.50
N ASN A 92 -18.08 10.75 6.67
CA ASN A 92 -18.17 10.62 5.22
C ASN A 92 -17.86 9.20 4.70
N ARG A 93 -17.61 8.22 5.57
CA ARG A 93 -17.31 6.83 5.26
C ARG A 93 -16.25 6.68 4.17
N LYS A 94 -15.17 7.45 4.28
CA LYS A 94 -14.05 7.42 3.33
C LYS A 94 -12.71 7.26 4.06
N LEU A 95 -11.73 6.75 3.33
CA LEU A 95 -10.37 6.59 3.81
C LEU A 95 -9.39 6.62 2.62
N GLU A 96 -8.11 6.77 2.92
CA GLU A 96 -7.03 6.67 1.95
C GLU A 96 -6.22 5.40 2.18
N ILE A 97 -5.84 4.71 1.11
CA ILE A 97 -4.77 3.69 1.15
C ILE A 97 -3.48 4.35 0.67
N GLY A 98 -2.51 4.47 1.57
CA GLY A 98 -1.26 5.18 1.29
C GLY A 98 -0.09 4.72 2.12
N TRP A 99 0.98 5.55 2.12
CA TRP A 99 2.25 5.26 2.80
C TRP A 99 2.79 3.86 2.49
N THR A 100 2.62 3.44 1.23
CA THR A 100 3.01 2.10 0.79
C THR A 100 4.48 2.08 0.45
N LEU A 101 5.22 1.32 1.25
CA LEU A 101 6.59 0.92 1.04
C LEU A 101 6.60 -0.55 0.60
N VAL A 102 7.29 -0.87 -0.48
CA VAL A 102 7.56 -2.26 -0.89
C VAL A 102 9.04 -2.36 -1.25
N ALA A 103 9.74 -3.26 -0.59
CA ALA A 103 11.15 -3.50 -0.83
C ALA A 103 11.43 -3.84 -2.30
N PRO A 104 12.56 -3.38 -2.87
CA PRO A 104 12.84 -3.52 -4.31
C PRO A 104 12.69 -4.94 -4.85
N ALA A 105 13.16 -5.96 -4.10
CA ALA A 105 13.07 -7.36 -4.50
C ALA A 105 11.62 -7.89 -4.64
N TRP A 106 10.66 -7.27 -3.97
CA TRP A 106 9.23 -7.64 -4.03
C TRP A 106 8.38 -6.70 -4.88
N GLN A 107 8.99 -5.67 -5.50
CA GLN A 107 8.31 -4.85 -6.48
C GLN A 107 8.06 -5.65 -7.76
N ARG A 108 6.95 -5.33 -8.45
CA ARG A 108 6.48 -6.03 -9.67
C ARG A 108 6.08 -7.50 -9.45
N THR A 109 5.96 -7.92 -8.19
CA THR A 109 5.36 -9.21 -7.82
C THR A 109 3.87 -9.04 -7.51
N ARG A 110 3.21 -10.14 -7.12
CA ARG A 110 1.80 -10.13 -6.71
C ARG A 110 1.54 -9.43 -5.36
N ILE A 111 2.58 -9.25 -4.52
CA ILE A 111 2.49 -8.72 -3.16
C ILE A 111 1.67 -7.43 -3.09
N ASN A 112 2.06 -6.39 -3.84
CA ASN A 112 1.35 -5.11 -3.77
C ASN A 112 -0.07 -5.18 -4.34
N THR A 113 -0.29 -5.98 -5.38
CA THR A 113 -1.62 -6.15 -5.98
C THR A 113 -2.57 -6.84 -5.02
N GLU A 114 -2.13 -7.92 -4.38
CA GLU A 114 -2.94 -8.64 -3.41
C GLU A 114 -3.15 -7.82 -2.13
N ALA A 115 -2.12 -7.11 -1.63
CA ALA A 115 -2.28 -6.19 -0.50
C ALA A 115 -3.38 -5.14 -0.77
N LYS A 116 -3.38 -4.53 -1.97
CA LYS A 116 -4.42 -3.56 -2.35
C LYS A 116 -5.79 -4.20 -2.48
N TYR A 117 -5.87 -5.42 -3.03
CA TYR A 117 -7.11 -6.18 -3.08
C TYR A 117 -7.69 -6.43 -1.68
N LEU A 118 -6.87 -6.92 -0.75
CA LEU A 118 -7.29 -7.19 0.63
C LEU A 118 -7.78 -5.93 1.34
N MET A 119 -7.04 -4.82 1.18
CA MET A 119 -7.41 -3.54 1.77
C MET A 119 -8.70 -3.00 1.16
N LEU A 120 -8.85 -2.97 -0.16
CA LEU A 120 -10.07 -2.52 -0.82
C LEU A 120 -11.27 -3.37 -0.41
N ARG A 121 -11.11 -4.71 -0.37
CA ARG A 121 -12.17 -5.63 0.07
C ARG A 121 -12.61 -5.32 1.49
N TYR A 122 -11.68 -5.18 2.43
CA TYR A 122 -11.99 -4.85 3.81
C TYR A 122 -12.66 -3.48 3.95
N ALA A 123 -12.18 -2.48 3.22
CA ALA A 123 -12.75 -1.14 3.25
C ALA A 123 -14.20 -1.12 2.77
N PHE A 124 -14.51 -1.77 1.64
CA PHE A 124 -15.87 -1.75 1.08
C PHE A 124 -16.82 -2.75 1.76
N GLU A 125 -16.36 -3.98 1.99
CA GLU A 125 -17.26 -5.06 2.42
C GLU A 125 -17.41 -5.14 3.95
N THR A 126 -16.40 -4.71 4.71
CA THR A 126 -16.44 -4.76 6.19
C THR A 126 -16.65 -3.39 6.81
N LEU A 127 -15.87 -2.40 6.39
CA LEU A 127 -15.99 -1.04 6.95
C LEU A 127 -17.15 -0.24 6.37
N GLY A 128 -17.74 -0.67 5.24
CA GLY A 128 -18.82 0.01 4.57
C GLY A 128 -18.41 1.36 3.99
N SER A 129 -17.14 1.50 3.59
CA SER A 129 -16.66 2.72 2.94
C SER A 129 -17.41 2.97 1.65
N ILE A 130 -17.72 4.23 1.36
CA ILE A 130 -18.31 4.62 0.07
C ILE A 130 -17.24 5.07 -0.92
N ARG A 131 -16.01 5.37 -0.41
CA ARG A 131 -14.89 5.87 -1.20
C ARG A 131 -13.57 5.47 -0.56
N VAL A 132 -12.65 4.98 -1.39
CA VAL A 132 -11.25 4.72 -1.03
C VAL A 132 -10.36 5.57 -1.94
N GLU A 133 -9.55 6.41 -1.32
CA GLU A 133 -8.63 7.31 -2.01
C GLU A 133 -7.23 6.69 -2.11
N LEU A 134 -6.52 7.02 -3.18
CA LEU A 134 -5.09 6.79 -3.35
C LEU A 134 -4.48 8.06 -3.93
N LYS A 135 -3.24 8.35 -3.58
CA LYS A 135 -2.55 9.50 -4.17
C LYS A 135 -1.07 9.23 -4.35
N THR A 136 -0.48 9.92 -5.32
CA THR A 136 0.96 9.83 -5.55
C THR A 136 1.50 11.13 -6.13
N ASP A 137 2.81 11.27 -6.11
CA ASP A 137 3.52 12.35 -6.82
C ASP A 137 3.25 12.24 -8.33
N ALA A 138 2.98 13.36 -8.99
CA ALA A 138 2.73 13.42 -10.43
C ALA A 138 3.91 12.87 -11.25
N LEU A 139 5.14 12.99 -10.72
CA LEU A 139 6.36 12.47 -11.35
C LEU A 139 6.57 10.96 -11.11
N ASN A 140 5.90 10.37 -10.13
CA ASN A 140 6.03 8.94 -9.81
C ASN A 140 5.22 8.07 -10.77
N GLN A 141 5.70 7.93 -12.01
CA GLN A 141 5.01 7.16 -13.06
C GLN A 141 4.80 5.68 -12.68
N THR A 142 5.71 5.11 -11.87
CA THR A 142 5.58 3.73 -11.40
C THR A 142 4.37 3.58 -10.48
N SER A 143 4.21 4.48 -9.52
CA SER A 143 3.06 4.47 -8.62
C SER A 143 1.77 4.80 -9.37
N ARG A 144 1.77 5.78 -10.28
CA ARG A 144 0.60 6.13 -11.10
C ARG A 144 0.09 4.90 -11.87
N ARG A 145 0.98 4.19 -12.57
CA ARG A 145 0.61 2.95 -13.28
C ARG A 145 0.12 1.85 -12.32
N ALA A 146 0.75 1.70 -11.15
CA ALA A 146 0.30 0.71 -10.17
C ALA A 146 -1.09 1.02 -9.63
N ILE A 147 -1.41 2.29 -9.36
CA ILE A 147 -2.72 2.74 -8.90
C ILE A 147 -3.78 2.55 -9.99
N ALA A 148 -3.51 2.95 -11.22
CA ALA A 148 -4.44 2.74 -12.33
C ALA A 148 -4.69 1.25 -12.59
N ARG A 149 -3.64 0.40 -12.46
CA ARG A 149 -3.73 -1.05 -12.69
C ARG A 149 -4.66 -1.77 -11.71
N ILE A 150 -4.84 -1.26 -10.50
CA ILE A 150 -5.79 -1.83 -9.54
C ILE A 150 -7.24 -1.34 -9.77
N GLY A 151 -7.48 -0.53 -10.79
CA GLY A 151 -8.81 -0.08 -11.19
C GLY A 151 -9.23 1.26 -10.58
N ALA A 152 -8.35 1.96 -9.86
CA ALA A 152 -8.64 3.29 -9.36
C ALA A 152 -8.64 4.31 -10.51
N ARG A 153 -9.59 5.26 -10.47
CA ARG A 153 -9.74 6.32 -11.46
C ARG A 153 -9.02 7.58 -11.02
N GLU A 154 -8.32 8.22 -11.95
CA GLU A 154 -7.71 9.53 -11.73
C GLU A 154 -8.81 10.60 -11.65
N GLU A 155 -8.74 11.47 -10.65
CA GLU A 155 -9.70 12.56 -10.44
C GLU A 155 -9.13 13.94 -10.69
N GLY A 156 -7.80 14.06 -10.56
CA GLY A 156 -7.13 15.33 -10.83
C GLY A 156 -5.78 15.46 -10.14
N THR A 157 -5.13 16.58 -10.42
CA THR A 157 -3.82 16.92 -9.89
C THR A 157 -3.89 18.21 -9.08
N LEU A 158 -3.47 18.13 -7.82
CA LEU A 158 -3.30 19.29 -6.96
C LEU A 158 -1.87 19.81 -7.11
N ARG A 159 -1.73 21.04 -7.63
CA ARG A 159 -0.41 21.68 -7.81
C ARG A 159 0.14 22.18 -6.48
N TYR A 160 1.45 22.04 -6.26
CA TYR A 160 2.15 22.47 -5.04
C TYR A 160 1.47 22.00 -3.76
N HIS A 161 0.95 20.76 -3.78
CA HIS A 161 0.13 20.18 -2.71
C HIS A 161 0.95 19.84 -1.47
N MET A 162 2.20 19.47 -1.63
CA MET A 162 3.09 19.04 -0.54
C MET A 162 4.52 19.49 -0.79
N ILE A 163 5.32 19.51 0.27
CA ILE A 163 6.77 19.66 0.18
C ILE A 163 7.41 18.29 0.39
N CYS A 164 8.24 17.85 -0.55
CA CYS A 164 9.01 16.61 -0.42
C CYS A 164 10.16 16.78 0.57
N GLY A 165 10.71 15.66 1.04
CA GLY A 165 11.85 15.67 1.98
C GLY A 165 13.13 16.31 1.44
N ASP A 166 13.21 16.61 0.14
CA ASP A 166 14.28 17.36 -0.53
C ASP A 166 13.96 18.85 -0.74
N GLY A 167 12.83 19.33 -0.22
CA GLY A 167 12.35 20.71 -0.38
C GLY A 167 11.60 20.98 -1.69
N ARG A 168 11.48 20.02 -2.58
CA ARG A 168 10.75 20.15 -3.84
C ARG A 168 9.25 20.29 -3.59
N TYR A 169 8.60 21.21 -4.29
CA TYR A 169 7.14 21.29 -4.33
C TYR A 169 6.58 20.15 -5.17
N ARG A 170 5.69 19.39 -4.57
CA ARG A 170 5.10 18.20 -5.17
C ARG A 170 3.69 18.51 -5.69
N ASP A 171 3.47 18.22 -6.95
CA ASP A 171 2.14 18.05 -7.49
C ASP A 171 1.63 16.65 -7.17
N THR A 172 0.43 16.54 -6.64
CA THR A 172 -0.14 15.26 -6.21
C THR A 172 -1.32 14.88 -7.09
N VAL A 173 -1.24 13.71 -7.69
CA VAL A 173 -2.35 13.12 -8.43
C VAL A 173 -3.22 12.30 -7.48
N TYR A 174 -4.52 12.58 -7.48
CA TYR A 174 -5.54 11.88 -6.71
C TYR A 174 -6.27 10.86 -7.55
N TYR A 175 -6.51 9.71 -6.95
CA TYR A 175 -7.27 8.59 -7.51
C TYR A 175 -8.29 8.11 -6.49
N SER A 176 -9.34 7.48 -6.96
CA SER A 176 -10.30 6.81 -6.09
C SER A 176 -10.88 5.54 -6.71
N VAL A 177 -11.40 4.70 -5.82
CA VAL A 177 -12.42 3.70 -6.11
C VAL A 177 -13.64 4.05 -5.26
N ILE A 178 -14.83 4.07 -5.86
CA ILE A 178 -16.09 4.33 -5.15
C ILE A 178 -16.92 3.04 -5.04
N ALA A 179 -17.80 2.97 -4.05
CA ALA A 179 -18.58 1.77 -3.75
C ALA A 179 -19.32 1.17 -4.98
N PRO A 180 -19.96 1.95 -5.87
CA PRO A 180 -20.58 1.40 -7.07
C PRO A 180 -19.60 0.76 -8.08
N GLU A 181 -18.32 1.13 -8.04
CA GLU A 181 -17.28 0.57 -8.92
C GLU A 181 -16.66 -0.72 -8.34
N TRP A 182 -16.78 -0.93 -7.03
CA TRP A 182 -16.11 -2.02 -6.32
C TRP A 182 -16.40 -3.41 -6.92
N PRO A 183 -17.63 -3.82 -7.26
CA PRO A 183 -17.86 -5.15 -7.83
C PRO A 183 -17.04 -5.41 -9.10
N ARG A 184 -16.94 -4.43 -10.00
CA ARG A 184 -16.14 -4.52 -11.22
C ARG A 184 -14.64 -4.55 -10.92
N VAL A 185 -14.18 -3.68 -10.01
CA VAL A 185 -12.77 -3.61 -9.60
C VAL A 185 -12.34 -4.90 -8.91
N LYS A 186 -13.19 -5.46 -8.03
CA LYS A 186 -12.99 -6.74 -7.35
C LYS A 186 -12.78 -7.87 -8.35
N ALA A 187 -13.73 -8.06 -9.27
CA ALA A 187 -13.64 -9.12 -10.26
C ALA A 187 -12.37 -9.03 -11.12
N ALA A 188 -11.98 -7.81 -11.52
CA ALA A 188 -10.75 -7.60 -12.29
C ALA A 188 -9.48 -7.90 -11.50
N LEU A 189 -9.46 -7.59 -10.20
CA LEU A 189 -8.33 -7.91 -9.32
C LEU A 189 -8.25 -9.42 -9.04
N GLU A 190 -9.36 -10.09 -8.81
CA GLU A 190 -9.43 -11.54 -8.61
C GLU A 190 -8.93 -12.30 -9.84
N ALA A 191 -9.39 -11.92 -11.04
CA ALA A 191 -8.91 -12.50 -12.29
C ALA A 191 -7.41 -12.30 -12.50
N LYS A 192 -6.91 -11.09 -12.18
CA LYS A 192 -5.48 -10.78 -12.26
C LYS A 192 -4.65 -11.61 -11.28
N LEU A 193 -5.12 -11.78 -10.04
CA LEU A 193 -4.43 -12.58 -9.03
C LEU A 193 -4.45 -14.07 -9.37
N ALA A 194 -5.52 -14.59 -9.98
CA ALA A 194 -5.59 -15.95 -10.51
C ALA A 194 -4.62 -16.16 -11.67
N GLY A 195 -4.52 -15.22 -12.62
CA GLY A 195 -3.63 -15.31 -13.80
C GLY A 195 -2.14 -15.24 -13.45
N ILE A 196 -1.77 -14.53 -12.39
CA ILE A 196 -0.37 -14.50 -11.91
C ILE A 196 0.04 -15.84 -11.30
N GLY A 197 -0.91 -16.64 -10.80
CA GLY A 197 -0.65 -17.99 -10.25
C GLY A 197 -0.41 -19.06 -11.31
N ALA A 198 -0.89 -18.87 -12.53
CA ALA A 198 -0.77 -19.85 -13.62
C ALA A 198 0.53 -19.70 -14.45
N GLY A 199 1.30 -18.63 -14.25
CA GLY A 199 2.51 -18.33 -15.05
C GLY A 199 3.84 -18.62 -14.36
N ASP A 200 3.85 -19.14 -13.13
CA ASP A 200 5.09 -19.34 -12.33
C ASP A 200 5.48 -20.82 -12.18
N GLU A 201 4.80 -21.73 -12.90
CA GLU A 201 5.32 -23.10 -13.08
C GLU A 201 6.26 -23.11 -14.30
N GLY A 202 7.57 -22.82 -14.01
CA GLY A 202 8.62 -22.78 -15.00
C GLY A 202 8.69 -24.09 -15.79
N GLU A 203 8.68 -23.96 -17.13
CA GLU A 203 9.10 -25.04 -18.01
C GLU A 203 10.51 -25.52 -17.62
N PRO A 204 10.74 -26.83 -17.47
CA PRO A 204 12.09 -27.34 -17.29
C PRO A 204 12.86 -27.12 -18.60
N GLY A 205 13.92 -26.32 -18.53
CA GLY A 205 14.80 -26.03 -19.66
C GLY A 205 15.27 -27.30 -20.36
N SER A 206 14.84 -27.48 -21.59
CA SER A 206 15.47 -28.39 -22.55
C SER A 206 16.82 -27.82 -22.92
N GLY A 207 17.89 -28.37 -22.34
CA GLY A 207 19.26 -28.09 -22.74
C GLY A 207 19.52 -28.57 -24.18
N PRO A 208 20.34 -27.85 -24.95
CA PRO A 208 20.77 -28.32 -26.28
C PRO A 208 21.76 -29.45 -26.13
N GLY A 209 21.53 -30.52 -26.90
CA GLY A 209 22.52 -31.56 -27.21
C GLY A 209 23.59 -31.09 -28.21
#